data_41de6991a6de2796d3dd9f8612194ce7
#
_entry.id   41de6991a6de2796d3dd9f8612194ce7
#
_cell.length_a   1.000
_cell.length_b   1.000
_cell.length_c   1.000
_cell.angle_alpha   90.00
_cell.angle_beta   90.00
_cell.angle_gamma   90.00
#
_symmetry.space_group_name_H-M   'P 1'
#
loop_
_entity.id
_entity.type
_entity.pdbx_description
1 polymer ?
#
loop_
_entity_poly.entity_id
_entity_poly.type
_entity_poly.pdbx_seq_one_letter_code
_entity_poly.pdbx_strand_id
1 'polypeptide(L)'
;GDIFFFFLIRSLVNNILHYDYTQAPFVFIQAEKPVNIQLPNGLSIRGTIDRLDSKAGVARVIDYKTGSTDLLYKSMADVFGVVPASEDGGYTLRTKGKSQILQTMLYCWVMSEQYPSIAPYVYAARRLSDTTTVTCVHTSSSDEPLLFDEAMKQEFVHELTQLIDEIRNPEIPFMP
;
A
#
# COMPACT_ATOMS: atom_id res chain seq x y z
N GLY A 1 -31.90 -10.55 1.61
CA GLY A 1 -30.44 -10.37 1.45
C GLY A 1 -30.06 -9.16 0.62
N ASP A 2 -30.73 -8.94 -0.52
CA ASP A 2 -30.29 -7.99 -1.55
C ASP A 2 -30.47 -6.51 -1.16
N ILE A 3 -31.55 -6.19 -0.45
CA ILE A 3 -31.84 -4.81 -0.02
C ILE A 3 -30.80 -4.30 0.98
N PHE A 4 -30.43 -5.11 1.94
CA PHE A 4 -29.41 -4.74 2.95
C PHE A 4 -28.04 -4.51 2.28
N PHE A 5 -27.66 -5.38 1.36
CA PHE A 5 -26.41 -5.27 0.61
C PHE A 5 -26.37 -4.01 -0.26
N PHE A 6 -27.51 -3.67 -0.92
CA PHE A 6 -27.62 -2.44 -1.67
C PHE A 6 -27.43 -1.18 -0.81
N PHE A 7 -28.06 -1.12 0.36
CA PHE A 7 -27.90 0.01 1.28
C PHE A 7 -26.47 0.11 1.82
N LEU A 8 -25.83 -1.02 2.09
CA LEU A 8 -24.42 -1.03 2.53
C LEU A 8 -23.51 -0.45 1.44
N ILE A 9 -23.60 -0.94 0.21
CA ILE A 9 -22.78 -0.44 -0.92
C ILE A 9 -23.04 1.05 -1.12
N ARG A 10 -24.29 1.48 -1.13
CA ARG A 10 -24.65 2.89 -1.27
C ARG A 10 -24.01 3.75 -0.18
N SER A 11 -24.01 3.28 1.07
CA SER A 11 -23.37 3.98 2.19
C SER A 11 -21.86 4.11 1.99
N LEU A 12 -21.18 3.02 1.57
CA LEU A 12 -19.74 3.03 1.32
C LEU A 12 -19.36 3.99 0.18
N VAL A 13 -20.13 3.98 -0.90
CA VAL A 13 -19.92 4.91 -2.03
C VAL A 13 -20.13 6.35 -1.60
N ASN A 14 -21.20 6.63 -0.84
CA ASN A 14 -21.45 7.98 -0.33
C ASN A 14 -20.31 8.49 0.57
N ASN A 15 -19.75 7.63 1.43
CA ASN A 15 -18.61 7.99 2.27
C ASN A 15 -17.39 8.37 1.41
N ILE A 16 -17.10 7.59 0.37
CA ILE A 16 -16.00 7.89 -0.56
C ILE A 16 -16.22 9.22 -1.28
N LEU A 17 -17.40 9.44 -1.85
CA LEU A 17 -17.73 10.68 -2.57
C LEU A 17 -17.69 11.91 -1.66
N HIS A 18 -18.20 11.77 -0.44
CA HIS A 18 -18.15 12.86 0.55
C HIS A 18 -16.70 13.17 0.94
N TYR A 19 -15.89 12.14 1.19
CA TYR A 19 -14.47 12.31 1.50
C TYR A 19 -13.73 12.97 0.32
N ASP A 20 -13.93 12.50 -0.91
CA ASP A 20 -13.36 13.11 -2.10
C ASP A 20 -13.71 14.58 -2.24
N TYR A 21 -14.95 14.95 -1.92
CA TYR A 21 -15.36 16.36 -1.91
C TYR A 21 -14.52 17.19 -0.92
N THR A 22 -14.20 16.65 0.26
CA THR A 22 -13.33 17.34 1.23
C THR A 22 -11.86 17.40 0.77
N GLN A 23 -11.45 16.49 -0.11
CA GLN A 23 -10.09 16.44 -0.65
C GLN A 23 -9.86 17.32 -1.87
N ALA A 24 -10.92 17.87 -2.47
CA ALA A 24 -10.80 18.75 -3.64
C ALA A 24 -10.03 20.06 -3.33
N PRO A 25 -9.27 20.63 -4.30
CA PRO A 25 -9.12 20.14 -5.66
C PRO A 25 -8.08 19.01 -5.79
N PHE A 26 -8.35 18.05 -6.66
CA PHE A 26 -7.38 17.06 -7.12
C PHE A 26 -7.63 16.74 -8.61
N VAL A 27 -6.66 16.15 -9.28
CA VAL A 27 -6.77 15.73 -10.68
C VAL A 27 -6.89 14.23 -10.73
N PHE A 28 -8.06 13.73 -11.14
CA PHE A 28 -8.25 12.30 -11.40
C PHE A 28 -7.44 11.90 -12.64
N ILE A 29 -6.63 10.84 -12.54
CA ILE A 29 -5.78 10.35 -13.62
C ILE A 29 -6.36 9.09 -14.24
N GLN A 30 -6.58 8.05 -13.42
CA GLN A 30 -7.09 6.76 -13.90
C GLN A 30 -7.68 5.92 -12.76
N ALA A 31 -8.72 5.13 -13.08
CA ALA A 31 -9.19 4.03 -12.23
C ALA A 31 -8.87 2.69 -12.89
N GLU A 32 -8.86 1.63 -12.08
CA GLU A 32 -8.67 0.24 -12.51
C GLU A 32 -7.48 0.08 -13.47
N LYS A 33 -6.33 0.70 -13.11
CA LYS A 33 -5.13 0.68 -13.95
C LYS A 33 -4.41 -0.66 -13.83
N PRO A 34 -4.39 -1.50 -14.90
CA PRO A 34 -3.62 -2.72 -14.86
C PRO A 34 -2.13 -2.42 -14.86
N VAL A 35 -1.38 -3.16 -14.06
CA VAL A 35 0.08 -3.06 -13.98
C VAL A 35 0.71 -4.46 -14.12
N ASN A 36 1.84 -4.51 -14.80
CA ASN A 36 2.68 -5.68 -14.89
C ASN A 36 4.07 -5.31 -14.38
N ILE A 37 4.45 -5.93 -13.28
CA ILE A 37 5.64 -5.57 -12.52
C ILE A 37 6.72 -6.60 -12.86
N GLN A 38 7.81 -6.16 -13.49
CA GLN A 38 8.99 -6.99 -13.71
C GLN A 38 9.90 -6.88 -12.51
N LEU A 39 10.12 -8.00 -11.83
CA LEU A 39 11.00 -8.07 -10.68
C LEU A 39 12.45 -8.27 -11.12
N PRO A 40 13.45 -7.83 -10.31
CA PRO A 40 14.87 -7.96 -10.65
C PRO A 40 15.32 -9.40 -10.98
N ASN A 41 14.66 -10.40 -10.39
CA ASN A 41 14.96 -11.83 -10.61
C ASN A 41 14.21 -12.44 -11.82
N GLY A 42 13.61 -11.62 -12.70
CA GLY A 42 12.93 -12.04 -13.92
C GLY A 42 11.49 -12.54 -13.73
N LEU A 43 10.98 -12.54 -12.51
CA LEU A 43 9.55 -12.81 -12.27
C LEU A 43 8.68 -11.61 -12.63
N SER A 44 7.42 -11.87 -12.95
CA SER A 44 6.44 -10.82 -13.14
C SER A 44 5.26 -10.99 -12.18
N ILE A 45 4.81 -9.87 -11.63
CA ILE A 45 3.60 -9.78 -10.82
C ILE A 45 2.59 -8.93 -11.58
N ARG A 46 1.34 -9.39 -11.63
CA ARG A 46 0.23 -8.62 -12.19
C ARG A 46 -0.62 -8.07 -11.07
N GLY A 47 -1.12 -6.85 -11.26
CA GLY A 47 -2.03 -6.20 -10.33
C GLY A 47 -2.88 -5.15 -11.02
N THR A 48 -3.76 -4.54 -10.24
CA THR A 48 -4.59 -3.42 -10.69
C THR A 48 -4.56 -2.35 -9.61
N ILE A 49 -4.23 -1.14 -10.00
CA ILE A 49 -4.33 0.04 -9.12
C ILE A 49 -5.77 0.51 -9.16
N ASP A 50 -6.46 0.51 -8.03
CA ASP A 50 -7.88 0.90 -7.96
C ASP A 50 -8.08 2.33 -8.45
N ARG A 51 -7.24 3.27 -7.98
CA ARG A 51 -7.28 4.67 -8.40
C ARG A 51 -5.90 5.33 -8.35
N LEU A 52 -5.63 6.11 -9.37
CA LEU A 52 -4.50 7.03 -9.46
C LEU A 52 -5.05 8.45 -9.66
N ASP A 53 -4.63 9.37 -8.80
CA ASP A 53 -4.94 10.80 -8.95
C ASP A 53 -3.74 11.66 -8.51
N SER A 54 -3.87 12.98 -8.57
CA SER A 54 -2.83 13.91 -8.12
C SER A 54 -3.44 15.06 -7.34
N LYS A 55 -2.85 15.39 -6.20
CA LYS A 55 -3.20 16.53 -5.37
C LYS A 55 -1.95 17.30 -4.99
N ALA A 56 -1.98 18.62 -5.19
CA ALA A 56 -0.86 19.52 -4.86
C ALA A 56 0.50 19.06 -5.44
N GLY A 57 0.51 18.46 -6.64
CA GLY A 57 1.73 18.00 -7.31
C GLY A 57 2.21 16.60 -6.88
N VAL A 58 1.55 15.96 -5.90
CA VAL A 58 1.86 14.60 -5.48
C VAL A 58 0.88 13.63 -6.14
N ALA A 59 1.37 12.64 -6.87
CA ALA A 59 0.57 11.51 -7.34
C ALA A 59 0.17 10.62 -6.15
N ARG A 60 -1.09 10.19 -6.12
CA ARG A 60 -1.61 9.33 -5.06
C ARG A 60 -2.05 7.99 -5.64
N VAL A 61 -1.44 6.92 -5.15
CA VAL A 61 -1.91 5.56 -5.39
C VAL A 61 -2.91 5.24 -4.29
N ILE A 62 -4.17 5.08 -4.65
CA ILE A 62 -5.27 4.85 -3.71
C ILE A 62 -5.82 3.44 -3.90
N ASP A 63 -5.83 2.68 -2.81
CA ASP A 63 -6.45 1.35 -2.71
C ASP A 63 -7.70 1.45 -1.83
N TYR A 64 -8.81 0.85 -2.25
CA TYR A 64 -10.07 0.87 -1.51
C TYR A 64 -10.22 -0.39 -0.66
N LYS A 65 -10.48 -0.20 0.63
CA LYS A 65 -10.75 -1.29 1.58
C LYS A 65 -12.09 -1.10 2.29
N THR A 66 -12.77 -2.19 2.55
CA THR A 66 -14.01 -2.18 3.35
C THR A 66 -13.74 -2.36 4.85
N GLY A 67 -12.58 -2.90 5.20
CA GLY A 67 -12.15 -3.16 6.58
C GLY A 67 -11.38 -2.03 7.22
N SER A 68 -10.86 -2.29 8.42
CA SER A 68 -9.94 -1.39 9.12
C SER A 68 -8.55 -1.41 8.47
N THR A 69 -7.83 -0.31 8.58
CA THR A 69 -6.47 -0.13 8.06
C THR A 69 -5.54 0.31 9.18
N ASP A 70 -4.30 -0.14 9.13
CA ASP A 70 -3.19 0.40 9.91
C ASP A 70 -2.14 0.91 8.93
N LEU A 71 -2.04 2.23 8.81
CA LEU A 71 -1.22 2.92 7.83
C LEU A 71 0.03 3.57 8.46
N LEU A 72 0.29 3.28 9.74
CA LEU A 72 1.48 3.76 10.42
C LEU A 72 2.72 3.02 9.88
N TYR A 73 3.57 3.75 9.18
CA TYR A 73 4.89 3.28 8.78
C TYR A 73 5.89 3.43 9.92
N LYS A 74 6.56 2.36 10.28
CA LYS A 74 7.64 2.35 11.27
C LYS A 74 8.99 2.12 10.63
N SER A 75 9.08 1.11 9.77
CA SER A 75 10.27 0.76 9.00
C SER A 75 9.88 -0.17 7.85
N MET A 76 10.77 -0.35 6.89
CA MET A 76 10.56 -1.32 5.81
C MET A 76 10.49 -2.75 6.35
N ALA A 77 11.31 -3.08 7.34
CA ALA A 77 11.25 -4.37 8.03
C ALA A 77 9.85 -4.66 8.63
N ASP A 78 9.19 -3.65 9.24
CA ASP A 78 7.81 -3.78 9.75
C ASP A 78 6.80 -4.02 8.62
N VAL A 79 6.95 -3.34 7.48
CA VAL A 79 6.09 -3.53 6.29
C VAL A 79 6.19 -4.95 5.75
N PHE A 80 7.39 -5.50 5.66
CA PHE A 80 7.65 -6.86 5.17
C PHE A 80 7.54 -7.93 6.26
N GLY A 81 7.30 -7.55 7.52
CA GLY A 81 7.18 -8.47 8.65
C GLY A 81 8.50 -9.15 9.02
N VAL A 82 9.63 -8.52 8.74
CA VAL A 82 10.95 -9.05 9.07
C VAL A 82 11.16 -9.02 10.58
N VAL A 83 11.50 -10.16 11.15
CA VAL A 83 11.96 -10.26 12.55
C VAL A 83 13.48 -10.39 12.51
N PRO A 84 14.23 -9.55 13.23
CA PRO A 84 15.67 -9.69 13.30
C PRO A 84 16.05 -11.11 13.71
N ALA A 85 17.01 -11.71 12.98
CA ALA A 85 17.51 -13.02 13.31
C ALA A 85 18.04 -13.04 14.76
N SER A 86 17.72 -14.07 15.53
CA SER A 86 18.39 -14.33 16.80
C SER A 86 19.88 -14.59 16.53
N GLU A 87 20.75 -14.22 17.47
CA GLU A 87 22.22 -14.35 17.34
C GLU A 87 22.73 -15.77 16.99
N ASP A 88 21.87 -16.77 17.04
CA ASP A 88 22.16 -18.19 16.80
C ASP A 88 22.18 -18.61 15.32
N GLY A 89 22.14 -17.67 14.36
CA GLY A 89 22.29 -17.97 12.92
C GLY A 89 21.10 -18.67 12.28
N GLY A 90 19.93 -18.57 12.86
CA GLY A 90 18.67 -19.08 12.29
C GLY A 90 18.19 -18.28 11.07
N TYR A 91 17.24 -18.87 10.31
CA TYR A 91 16.59 -18.20 9.19
C TYR A 91 15.92 -16.90 9.63
N THR A 92 15.87 -15.91 8.73
CA THR A 92 15.06 -14.72 8.93
C THR A 92 13.59 -15.14 9.11
N LEU A 93 13.05 -14.89 10.30
CA LEU A 93 11.64 -15.14 10.55
C LEU A 93 10.81 -13.97 10.03
N ARG A 94 9.68 -14.28 9.41
CA ARG A 94 8.71 -13.26 9.02
C ARG A 94 7.42 -13.42 9.82
N THR A 95 6.92 -12.31 10.30
CA THR A 95 5.59 -12.20 10.91
C THR A 95 4.61 -11.63 9.89
N LYS A 96 3.35 -11.45 10.31
CA LYS A 96 2.36 -10.77 9.49
C LYS A 96 2.79 -9.30 9.31
N GLY A 97 3.35 -8.99 8.14
CA GLY A 97 3.68 -7.62 7.76
C GLY A 97 2.43 -6.76 7.48
N LYS A 98 2.65 -5.51 7.09
CA LYS A 98 1.59 -4.55 6.78
C LYS A 98 1.17 -4.65 5.31
N SER A 99 0.36 -5.64 4.98
CA SER A 99 -0.02 -6.00 3.60
C SER A 99 -0.63 -4.84 2.80
N GLN A 100 -1.38 -3.94 3.43
CA GLN A 100 -1.98 -2.77 2.76
C GLN A 100 -0.92 -1.74 2.38
N ILE A 101 0.05 -1.49 3.26
CA ILE A 101 1.19 -0.62 2.97
C ILE A 101 2.07 -1.25 1.89
N LEU A 102 2.39 -2.55 2.03
CA LEU A 102 3.17 -3.29 1.04
C LEU A 102 2.55 -3.20 -0.36
N GLN A 103 1.25 -3.45 -0.48
CA GLN A 103 0.52 -3.42 -1.74
C GLN A 103 0.58 -2.03 -2.40
N THR A 104 0.31 -0.98 -1.64
CA THR A 104 0.31 0.38 -2.17
C THR A 104 1.71 0.88 -2.48
N MET A 105 2.74 0.51 -1.70
CA MET A 105 4.14 0.80 -2.01
C MET A 105 4.61 0.07 -3.28
N LEU A 106 4.18 -1.18 -3.50
CA LEU A 106 4.45 -1.91 -4.73
C LEU A 106 3.93 -1.16 -5.95
N TYR A 107 2.74 -0.60 -5.87
CA TYR A 107 2.17 0.22 -6.94
C TYR A 107 2.87 1.58 -7.08
N CYS A 108 3.28 2.21 -5.97
CA CYS A 108 4.11 3.41 -6.02
C CYS A 108 5.44 3.15 -6.73
N TRP A 109 6.09 2.02 -6.43
CA TRP A 109 7.33 1.62 -7.11
C TRP A 109 7.15 1.54 -8.63
N VAL A 110 6.11 0.85 -9.10
CA VAL A 110 5.82 0.72 -10.54
C VAL A 110 5.56 2.06 -11.21
N MET A 111 4.92 2.97 -10.49
CA MET A 111 4.54 4.29 -11.02
C MET A 111 5.62 5.37 -10.81
N SER A 112 6.67 5.10 -10.03
CA SER A 112 7.67 6.10 -9.61
C SER A 112 8.47 6.70 -10.78
N GLU A 113 8.67 5.96 -11.86
CA GLU A 113 9.34 6.50 -13.05
C GLU A 113 8.49 7.55 -13.77
N GLN A 114 7.17 7.38 -13.78
CA GLN A 114 6.23 8.30 -14.39
C GLN A 114 5.86 9.46 -13.45
N TYR A 115 5.86 9.22 -12.14
CA TYR A 115 5.48 10.18 -11.10
C TYR A 115 6.56 10.24 -10.01
N PRO A 116 7.58 11.13 -10.17
CA PRO A 116 8.67 11.23 -9.20
C PRO A 116 8.24 11.64 -7.79
N SER A 117 7.11 12.35 -7.68
CA SER A 117 6.47 12.66 -6.39
C SER A 117 5.20 11.83 -6.27
N ILE A 118 5.25 10.76 -5.50
CA ILE A 118 4.16 9.78 -5.37
C ILE A 118 4.04 9.32 -3.92
N ALA A 119 2.82 9.03 -3.47
CA ALA A 119 2.54 8.58 -2.12
C ALA A 119 1.46 7.48 -2.09
N PRO A 120 1.59 6.50 -1.17
CA PRO A 120 0.61 5.44 -0.97
C PRO A 120 -0.56 5.89 -0.08
N TYR A 121 -1.79 5.56 -0.50
CA TYR A 121 -3.04 5.84 0.19
C TYR A 121 -3.93 4.60 0.26
N VAL A 122 -4.68 4.48 1.35
CA VAL A 122 -5.73 3.46 1.51
C VAL A 122 -7.00 4.12 2.03
N TYR A 123 -8.08 4.00 1.26
CA TYR A 123 -9.39 4.51 1.64
C TYR A 123 -10.21 3.40 2.29
N ALA A 124 -10.25 3.39 3.64
CA ALA A 124 -11.12 2.50 4.42
C ALA A 124 -12.57 3.02 4.36
N ALA A 125 -13.35 2.60 3.36
CA ALA A 125 -14.64 3.19 3.00
C ALA A 125 -15.63 3.33 4.18
N ARG A 126 -15.58 2.43 5.17
CA ARG A 126 -16.42 2.52 6.39
C ARG A 126 -15.98 3.63 7.34
N ARG A 127 -14.72 4.06 7.27
CA ARG A 127 -14.12 5.02 8.20
C ARG A 127 -14.04 6.43 7.62
N LEU A 128 -14.29 6.61 6.33
CA LEU A 128 -14.16 7.91 5.64
C LEU A 128 -15.20 8.95 6.08
N SER A 129 -16.25 8.57 6.78
CA SER A 129 -17.18 9.50 7.42
C SER A 129 -16.61 10.15 8.69
N ASP A 130 -15.55 9.58 9.26
CA ASP A 130 -14.83 10.14 10.40
C ASP A 130 -13.74 11.09 9.88
N THR A 131 -13.85 12.36 10.22
CA THR A 131 -12.93 13.43 9.78
C THR A 131 -11.51 13.27 10.34
N THR A 132 -11.32 12.42 11.36
CA THR A 132 -10.00 12.12 11.95
C THR A 132 -9.31 10.94 11.26
N THR A 133 -9.96 10.31 10.27
CA THR A 133 -9.38 9.15 9.58
C THR A 133 -8.20 9.56 8.72
N VAL A 134 -7.01 9.05 9.04
CA VAL A 134 -5.83 9.17 8.19
C VAL A 134 -5.93 8.16 7.06
N THR A 135 -5.76 8.61 5.82
CA THR A 135 -5.91 7.80 4.61
C THR A 135 -4.61 7.58 3.85
N CYS A 136 -3.54 8.28 4.21
CA CYS A 136 -2.20 8.08 3.66
C CYS A 136 -1.35 7.19 4.57
N VAL A 137 -0.37 6.53 4.01
CA VAL A 137 0.71 5.97 4.80
C VAL A 137 1.50 7.13 5.42
N HIS A 138 1.72 7.07 6.72
CA HIS A 138 2.27 8.17 7.52
C HIS A 138 3.23 7.64 8.59
N THR A 139 4.02 8.54 9.21
CA THR A 139 4.91 8.21 10.33
C THR A 139 4.28 8.55 11.68
N SER A 140 4.88 8.12 12.77
CA SER A 140 4.42 8.48 14.13
C SER A 140 4.59 9.96 14.47
N SER A 141 5.39 10.68 13.72
CA SER A 141 5.67 12.11 13.95
C SER A 141 4.78 13.05 13.13
N SER A 142 4.04 12.53 12.14
CA SER A 142 3.23 13.35 11.25
C SER A 142 2.16 12.52 10.55
N ASP A 143 0.95 13.06 10.42
CA ASP A 143 -0.15 12.51 9.62
C ASP A 143 -0.04 12.90 8.13
N GLU A 144 1.03 13.61 7.74
CA GLU A 144 1.31 13.93 6.34
C GLU A 144 1.70 12.67 5.55
N PRO A 145 1.40 12.63 4.25
CA PRO A 145 1.70 11.48 3.42
C PRO A 145 3.21 11.21 3.34
N LEU A 146 3.56 9.95 3.57
CA LEU A 146 4.91 9.47 3.37
C LEU A 146 5.19 9.38 1.86
N LEU A 147 6.11 10.20 1.36
CA LEU A 147 6.50 10.16 -0.04
C LEU A 147 7.34 8.91 -0.31
N PHE A 148 7.01 8.23 -1.40
CA PHE A 148 7.79 7.09 -1.89
C PHE A 148 8.94 7.61 -2.75
N ASP A 149 9.98 8.14 -2.09
CA ASP A 149 11.17 8.71 -2.71
C ASP A 149 12.18 7.65 -3.14
N GLU A 150 13.31 8.07 -3.71
CA GLU A 150 14.34 7.16 -4.22
C GLU A 150 15.00 6.33 -3.12
N ALA A 151 15.17 6.88 -1.91
CA ALA A 151 15.76 6.13 -0.78
C ALA A 151 14.80 5.01 -0.34
N MET A 152 13.52 5.34 -0.19
CA MET A 152 12.48 4.37 0.14
C MET A 152 12.31 3.31 -0.95
N LYS A 153 12.41 3.70 -2.23
CA LYS A 153 12.37 2.78 -3.36
C LYS A 153 13.50 1.76 -3.30
N GLN A 154 14.71 2.18 -3.02
CA GLN A 154 15.88 1.29 -2.90
C GLN A 154 15.71 0.29 -1.77
N GLU A 155 15.28 0.75 -0.59
CA GLU A 155 15.02 -0.10 0.57
C GLU A 155 13.86 -1.09 0.27
N PHE A 156 12.78 -0.61 -0.35
CA PHE A 156 11.65 -1.45 -0.74
C PHE A 156 12.05 -2.57 -1.72
N VAL A 157 12.80 -2.24 -2.78
CA VAL A 157 13.26 -3.21 -3.78
C VAL A 157 14.21 -4.23 -3.16
N HIS A 158 15.07 -3.80 -2.23
CA HIS A 158 15.94 -4.70 -1.49
C HIS A 158 15.15 -5.74 -0.70
N GLU A 159 14.21 -5.31 0.15
CA GLU A 159 13.37 -6.20 0.96
C GLU A 159 12.47 -7.10 0.10
N LEU A 160 11.91 -6.55 -0.99
CA LEU A 160 11.10 -7.33 -1.92
C LEU A 160 11.92 -8.45 -2.59
N THR A 161 13.15 -8.16 -2.98
CA THR A 161 14.05 -9.16 -3.58
C THR A 161 14.37 -10.26 -2.58
N GLN A 162 14.71 -9.91 -1.34
CA GLN A 162 14.94 -10.88 -0.27
C GLN A 162 13.71 -11.77 -0.03
N LEU A 163 12.52 -11.20 0.09
CA LEU A 163 11.28 -11.96 0.27
C LEU A 163 11.07 -12.97 -0.86
N ILE A 164 11.31 -12.56 -2.10
CA ILE A 164 11.13 -13.44 -3.26
C ILE A 164 12.15 -14.56 -3.27
N ASP A 165 13.42 -14.27 -2.93
CA ASP A 165 14.47 -15.26 -2.86
C ASP A 165 14.21 -16.28 -1.73
N GLU A 166 13.69 -15.84 -0.59
CA GLU A 166 13.21 -16.73 0.48
C GLU A 166 12.09 -17.65 0.02
N ILE A 167 11.07 -17.11 -0.66
CA ILE A 167 9.91 -17.90 -1.17
C ILE A 167 10.39 -18.96 -2.18
N ARG A 168 11.45 -18.70 -2.94
CA ARG A 168 11.99 -19.60 -3.95
C ARG A 168 13.04 -20.58 -3.42
N ASN A 169 13.52 -20.37 -2.21
CA ASN A 169 14.54 -21.24 -1.62
C ASN A 169 13.89 -22.51 -1.04
N PRO A 170 14.13 -23.69 -1.64
CA PRO A 170 13.53 -24.93 -1.15
C PRO A 170 14.04 -25.39 0.23
N GLU A 171 15.17 -24.81 0.69
CA GLU A 171 15.76 -25.10 2.00
C GLU A 171 15.05 -24.34 3.15
N ILE A 172 14.23 -23.33 2.82
CA ILE A 172 13.48 -22.56 3.82
C ILE A 172 12.07 -23.13 3.94
N PRO A 173 11.72 -23.78 5.07
CA PRO A 173 10.40 -24.34 5.24
C PRO A 173 9.34 -23.24 5.38
N PHE A 174 8.20 -23.41 4.73
CA PHE A 174 7.02 -22.63 5.03
C PHE A 174 6.52 -23.00 6.43
N MET A 175 6.59 -22.07 7.37
CA MET A 175 6.02 -22.23 8.69
C MET A 175 4.59 -21.72 8.68
N PRO A 176 3.60 -22.50 9.18
CA PRO A 176 2.20 -22.13 9.19
C PRO A 176 1.87 -20.99 10.17
#